data_1c8bbe707eaa2104b9e7e9b56ba336ae
#
_entry.id   1c8bbe707eaa2104b9e7e9b56ba336ae
#
_cell.length_a   1.000
_cell.length_b   1.000
_cell.length_c   1.000
_cell.angle_alpha   90.00
_cell.angle_beta   90.00
_cell.angle_gamma   90.00
#
_symmetry.space_group_name_H-M   'P 1'
#
loop_
_entity.id
_entity.type
_entity.pdbx_description
1 polymer ?
#
loop_
_entity_poly.entity_id
_entity_poly.type
_entity_poly.pdbx_seq_one_letter_code
_entity_poly.pdbx_strand_id
1 'polypeptide(L)'
;MTHFPVTTSTLSATALGQLAIEKYTLSQNATCQLYRTGMNHTYFITDNDAKYVFRVYCFNWRSKSEIEEEIKLLQLLKENQLSISFPIADNQGEFIQDINAPEGLRHAVLFSFAKGDKIRFMDSKTCFSIGMLIAKIHTTTANKSIDRIDYNVETLLRLPYEYAKNHFLESNTEMQFIKNQSKKISQTFDTIDYSKVRKGIIHLDIWYDNMSVTDKNEITIFDFDFCGNGILVSDVAYFCKQLFHIEADKAEYELKKDHFLKGYQSIRTLSPEEIKLIPEAAAAIWIFYIGVQSQRFDWSNIFLTENYLKMYVGRMQSWMEYNDFSG
;
A
#
# COMPACT_ATOMS: atom_id res chain seq x y z
N MET A 1 -29.03 -28.76 -14.50
CA MET A 1 -28.42 -27.45 -14.85
C MET A 1 -26.92 -27.53 -14.59
N THR A 2 -26.11 -27.08 -15.51
CA THR A 2 -24.66 -27.02 -15.32
C THR A 2 -24.35 -25.83 -14.42
N HIS A 3 -23.69 -26.04 -13.27
CA HIS A 3 -23.19 -24.95 -12.44
C HIS A 3 -21.91 -24.41 -13.06
N PHE A 4 -21.85 -23.11 -13.32
CA PHE A 4 -20.62 -22.45 -13.76
C PHE A 4 -19.75 -22.18 -12.54
N PRO A 5 -18.42 -22.39 -12.64
CA PRO A 5 -17.50 -22.05 -11.56
C PRO A 5 -17.47 -20.53 -11.32
N VAL A 6 -17.34 -20.17 -10.07
CA VAL A 6 -17.20 -18.76 -9.63
C VAL A 6 -15.72 -18.39 -9.61
N THR A 7 -15.35 -17.26 -10.20
CA THR A 7 -13.97 -16.75 -10.19
C THR A 7 -13.70 -15.78 -9.05
N THR A 8 -14.74 -15.08 -8.60
CA THR A 8 -14.69 -14.16 -7.46
C THR A 8 -16.08 -14.01 -6.85
N SER A 9 -16.16 -13.84 -5.54
CA SER A 9 -17.43 -13.64 -4.83
C SER A 9 -17.31 -12.55 -3.77
N THR A 10 -18.42 -11.84 -3.51
CA THR A 10 -18.58 -10.99 -2.34
C THR A 10 -19.29 -11.79 -1.26
N LEU A 11 -18.59 -12.09 -0.17
CA LEU A 11 -19.13 -12.92 0.90
C LEU A 11 -20.21 -12.16 1.69
N SER A 12 -21.17 -12.91 2.21
CA SER A 12 -22.27 -12.37 3.04
C SER A 12 -21.73 -11.70 4.30
N ALA A 13 -22.03 -10.41 4.47
CA ALA A 13 -21.67 -9.67 5.67
C ALA A 13 -22.30 -10.30 6.93
N THR A 14 -23.54 -10.79 6.83
CA THR A 14 -24.20 -11.48 7.95
C THR A 14 -23.45 -12.74 8.36
N ALA A 15 -23.02 -13.57 7.41
CA ALA A 15 -22.27 -14.79 7.71
C ALA A 15 -20.88 -14.48 8.29
N LEU A 16 -20.20 -13.44 7.77
CA LEU A 16 -18.92 -12.99 8.31
C LEU A 16 -19.07 -12.37 9.71
N GLY A 17 -20.18 -11.67 9.97
CA GLY A 17 -20.51 -11.15 11.30
C GLY A 17 -20.72 -12.29 12.31
N GLN A 18 -21.44 -13.34 11.91
CA GLN A 18 -21.63 -14.51 12.75
C GLN A 18 -20.28 -15.22 13.04
N LEU A 19 -19.46 -15.42 12.04
CA LEU A 19 -18.10 -15.96 12.22
C LEU A 19 -17.27 -15.11 13.20
N ALA A 20 -17.36 -13.78 13.10
CA ALA A 20 -16.62 -12.90 13.99
C ALA A 20 -17.14 -12.98 15.45
N ILE A 21 -18.45 -13.08 15.65
CA ILE A 21 -19.06 -13.30 16.99
C ILE A 21 -18.57 -14.63 17.59
N GLU A 22 -18.53 -15.68 16.80
CA GLU A 22 -18.09 -17.01 17.24
C GLU A 22 -16.60 -17.08 17.57
N LYS A 23 -15.76 -16.38 16.78
CA LYS A 23 -14.30 -16.47 16.87
C LYS A 23 -13.69 -15.46 17.83
N TYR A 24 -14.28 -14.30 17.99
CA TYR A 24 -13.75 -13.22 18.81
C TYR A 24 -14.70 -12.93 19.99
N THR A 25 -14.21 -12.31 21.04
CA THR A 25 -15.04 -11.93 22.20
C THR A 25 -15.94 -10.73 21.86
N LEU A 26 -16.88 -10.92 20.95
CA LEU A 26 -17.86 -9.92 20.53
C LEU A 26 -19.25 -10.22 21.10
N SER A 27 -20.06 -9.18 21.29
CA SER A 27 -21.43 -9.35 21.74
C SER A 27 -22.30 -9.98 20.65
N GLN A 28 -23.39 -10.61 21.05
CA GLN A 28 -24.38 -11.19 20.11
C GLN A 28 -25.08 -10.13 19.24
N ASN A 29 -24.97 -8.85 19.62
CA ASN A 29 -25.53 -7.72 18.88
C ASN A 29 -24.51 -7.09 17.91
N ALA A 30 -23.30 -7.62 17.81
CA ALA A 30 -22.30 -7.13 16.86
C ALA A 30 -22.83 -7.23 15.42
N THR A 31 -22.60 -6.20 14.65
CA THR A 31 -23.02 -6.12 13.25
C THR A 31 -21.83 -6.10 12.32
N CYS A 32 -22.00 -6.66 11.13
CA CYS A 32 -20.99 -6.64 10.09
C CYS A 32 -21.58 -6.02 8.82
N GLN A 33 -20.83 -5.11 8.21
CA GLN A 33 -21.23 -4.42 6.97
C GLN A 33 -20.09 -4.40 5.98
N LEU A 34 -20.37 -4.73 4.71
CA LEU A 34 -19.42 -4.54 3.63
C LEU A 34 -19.13 -3.04 3.46
N TYR A 35 -17.86 -2.67 3.56
CA TYR A 35 -17.40 -1.31 3.32
C TYR A 35 -16.93 -1.13 1.87
N ARG A 36 -16.05 -2.02 1.39
CA ARG A 36 -15.48 -1.92 0.05
C ARG A 36 -15.06 -3.29 -0.49
N THR A 37 -15.29 -3.51 -1.78
CA THR A 37 -14.63 -4.54 -2.57
C THR A 37 -13.43 -3.92 -3.29
N GLY A 38 -12.39 -4.70 -3.53
CA GLY A 38 -11.18 -4.23 -4.19
C GLY A 38 -10.15 -5.36 -4.27
N MET A 39 -8.88 -5.06 -4.11
CA MET A 39 -7.83 -6.09 -3.99
C MET A 39 -8.08 -7.03 -2.84
N ASN A 40 -8.62 -6.51 -1.74
CA ASN A 40 -9.18 -7.26 -0.64
C ASN A 40 -10.59 -6.73 -0.37
N HIS A 41 -11.46 -7.57 0.21
CA HIS A 41 -12.76 -7.12 0.65
C HIS A 41 -12.67 -6.65 2.10
N THR A 42 -13.14 -5.44 2.35
CA THR A 42 -13.13 -4.81 3.67
C THR A 42 -14.54 -4.76 4.23
N TYR A 43 -14.72 -5.30 5.43
CA TYR A 43 -15.96 -5.23 6.19
C TYR A 43 -15.70 -4.46 7.49
N PHE A 44 -16.67 -3.68 7.93
CA PHE A 44 -16.67 -3.10 9.26
C PHE A 44 -17.50 -3.96 10.21
N ILE A 45 -16.92 -4.27 11.36
CA ILE A 45 -17.66 -4.90 12.47
C ILE A 45 -17.82 -3.83 13.53
N THR A 46 -19.07 -3.65 13.97
CA THR A 46 -19.42 -2.72 15.06
C THR A 46 -20.00 -3.54 16.21
N ASP A 47 -19.41 -3.40 17.38
CA ASP A 47 -19.84 -4.04 18.63
C ASP A 47 -19.95 -2.98 19.72
N ASN A 48 -21.17 -2.57 20.04
CA ASN A 48 -21.45 -1.41 20.89
C ASN A 48 -20.71 -0.16 20.33
N ASP A 49 -19.85 0.46 21.13
CA ASP A 49 -19.06 1.62 20.74
C ASP A 49 -17.71 1.24 20.06
N ALA A 50 -17.38 -0.04 20.02
CA ALA A 50 -16.16 -0.53 19.38
C ALA A 50 -16.37 -0.80 17.90
N LYS A 51 -15.37 -0.49 17.09
CA LYS A 51 -15.34 -0.75 15.67
C LYS A 51 -14.07 -1.48 15.28
N TYR A 52 -14.20 -2.40 14.31
CA TYR A 52 -13.10 -3.22 13.81
C TYR A 52 -13.16 -3.28 12.30
N VAL A 53 -12.03 -3.67 11.70
CA VAL A 53 -11.92 -3.92 10.25
C VAL A 53 -11.69 -5.40 10.02
N PHE A 54 -12.61 -6.07 9.35
CA PHE A 54 -12.44 -7.47 8.95
C PHE A 54 -12.08 -7.51 7.47
N ARG A 55 -10.79 -7.76 7.19
CA ARG A 55 -10.26 -7.87 5.83
C ARG A 55 -10.35 -9.31 5.38
N VAL A 56 -11.00 -9.55 4.26
CA VAL A 56 -11.06 -10.85 3.58
C VAL A 56 -10.21 -10.76 2.32
N TYR A 57 -9.08 -11.45 2.30
CA TYR A 57 -8.17 -11.47 1.17
C TYR A 57 -8.84 -12.11 -0.04
N CYS A 58 -8.65 -11.58 -1.23
CA CYS A 58 -9.16 -12.20 -2.45
C CYS A 58 -8.45 -13.52 -2.74
N PHE A 59 -9.16 -14.42 -3.40
CA PHE A 59 -8.64 -15.74 -3.76
C PHE A 59 -7.34 -15.59 -4.57
N ASN A 60 -6.31 -16.35 -4.22
CA ASN A 60 -4.99 -16.36 -4.86
C ASN A 60 -4.26 -15.01 -4.88
N TRP A 61 -4.67 -14.01 -4.08
CA TRP A 61 -3.95 -12.74 -4.02
C TRP A 61 -2.74 -12.80 -3.07
N ARG A 62 -2.95 -13.32 -1.87
CA ARG A 62 -1.90 -13.55 -0.89
C ARG A 62 -1.95 -14.96 -0.38
N SER A 63 -0.81 -15.59 -0.24
CA SER A 63 -0.69 -16.87 0.47
C SER A 63 -0.85 -16.65 1.98
N LYS A 64 -1.18 -17.72 2.71
CA LYS A 64 -1.27 -17.67 4.18
C LYS A 64 0.06 -17.24 4.80
N SER A 65 1.18 -17.73 4.28
CA SER A 65 2.52 -17.35 4.76
C SER A 65 2.82 -15.85 4.55
N GLU A 66 2.44 -15.25 3.43
CA GLU A 66 2.58 -13.81 3.22
C GLU A 66 1.73 -13.00 4.21
N ILE A 67 0.54 -13.48 4.57
CA ILE A 67 -0.33 -12.83 5.57
C ILE A 67 0.29 -12.97 6.96
N GLU A 68 0.86 -14.13 7.30
CA GLU A 68 1.58 -14.33 8.56
C GLU A 68 2.76 -13.35 8.72
N GLU A 69 3.49 -13.09 7.64
CA GLU A 69 4.59 -12.11 7.65
C GLU A 69 4.09 -10.65 7.83
N GLU A 70 2.96 -10.27 7.20
CA GLU A 70 2.31 -8.98 7.48
C GLU A 70 1.93 -8.87 8.96
N ILE A 71 1.33 -9.91 9.52
CA ILE A 71 0.94 -9.97 10.93
C ILE A 71 2.15 -9.81 11.86
N LYS A 72 3.26 -10.52 11.60
CA LYS A 72 4.50 -10.42 12.38
C LYS A 72 5.05 -8.99 12.35
N LEU A 73 5.05 -8.34 11.18
CA LEU A 73 5.44 -6.94 11.05
C LEU A 73 4.55 -6.04 11.90
N LEU A 74 3.23 -6.18 11.79
CA LEU A 74 2.28 -5.35 12.52
C LEU A 74 2.36 -5.56 14.04
N GLN A 75 2.63 -6.77 14.50
CA GLN A 75 2.90 -7.05 15.91
C GLN A 75 4.18 -6.35 16.39
N LEU A 76 5.27 -6.41 15.62
CA LEU A 76 6.51 -5.69 15.91
C LEU A 76 6.27 -4.17 16.00
N LEU A 77 5.51 -3.59 15.07
CA LEU A 77 5.20 -2.16 15.09
C LEU A 77 4.32 -1.77 16.30
N LYS A 78 3.34 -2.62 16.65
CA LYS A 78 2.48 -2.45 17.84
C LYS A 78 3.29 -2.50 19.13
N GLU A 79 4.19 -3.47 19.27
CA GLU A 79 5.07 -3.61 20.44
C GLU A 79 5.98 -2.38 20.63
N ASN A 80 6.37 -1.74 19.52
CA ASN A 80 7.09 -0.48 19.53
C ASN A 80 6.17 0.75 19.65
N GLN A 81 4.90 0.56 20.00
CA GLN A 81 3.90 1.61 20.27
C GLN A 81 3.68 2.56 19.08
N LEU A 82 3.85 2.07 17.86
CA LEU A 82 3.60 2.86 16.66
C LEU A 82 2.11 2.91 16.34
N SER A 83 1.65 4.05 15.86
CA SER A 83 0.24 4.27 15.55
C SER A 83 -0.12 3.62 14.21
N ILE A 84 -0.48 2.35 14.27
CA ILE A 84 -0.91 1.54 13.14
C ILE A 84 -2.20 0.78 13.48
N SER A 85 -2.97 0.39 12.46
CA SER A 85 -3.99 -0.64 12.63
C SER A 85 -3.31 -2.00 12.77
N PHE A 86 -3.61 -2.73 13.83
CA PHE A 86 -2.93 -3.97 14.20
C PHE A 86 -3.90 -5.16 14.20
N PRO A 87 -3.42 -6.38 13.91
CA PRO A 87 -4.24 -7.58 13.92
C PRO A 87 -4.67 -7.95 15.33
N ILE A 88 -5.89 -8.52 15.43
CA ILE A 88 -6.51 -8.98 16.68
C ILE A 88 -6.64 -10.50 16.61
N ALA A 89 -6.09 -11.20 17.60
CA ALA A 89 -6.21 -12.65 17.70
C ALA A 89 -7.64 -13.04 18.12
N ASP A 90 -8.06 -14.20 17.64
CA ASP A 90 -9.31 -14.82 18.08
C ASP A 90 -9.21 -15.43 19.50
N ASN A 91 -10.28 -16.06 19.97
CA ASN A 91 -10.36 -16.69 21.29
C ASN A 91 -9.39 -17.86 21.50
N GLN A 92 -8.76 -18.35 20.42
CA GLN A 92 -7.75 -19.42 20.43
C GLN A 92 -6.33 -18.89 20.25
N GLY A 93 -6.17 -17.57 20.04
CA GLY A 93 -4.88 -16.94 19.78
C GLY A 93 -4.51 -16.88 18.30
N GLU A 94 -5.41 -17.29 17.39
CA GLU A 94 -5.17 -17.29 15.95
C GLU A 94 -5.56 -15.96 15.32
N PHE A 95 -4.73 -15.45 14.40
CA PHE A 95 -4.99 -14.20 13.71
C PHE A 95 -5.72 -14.39 12.38
N ILE A 96 -5.48 -15.54 11.71
CA ILE A 96 -6.00 -15.80 10.37
C ILE A 96 -7.17 -16.76 10.45
N GLN A 97 -8.29 -16.37 9.87
CA GLN A 97 -9.46 -17.22 9.70
C GLN A 97 -9.51 -17.76 8.28
N ASP A 98 -9.59 -19.07 8.15
CA ASP A 98 -9.77 -19.75 6.86
C ASP A 98 -11.26 -19.79 6.50
N ILE A 99 -11.61 -19.34 5.29
CA ILE A 99 -12.99 -19.20 4.81
C ILE A 99 -13.14 -19.98 3.50
N ASN A 100 -14.01 -20.97 3.48
CA ASN A 100 -14.38 -21.68 2.24
C ASN A 100 -15.35 -20.82 1.43
N ALA A 101 -14.82 -20.11 0.43
CA ALA A 101 -15.59 -19.33 -0.53
C ALA A 101 -15.95 -20.19 -1.78
N PRO A 102 -16.92 -19.77 -2.60
CA PRO A 102 -17.29 -20.51 -3.81
C PRO A 102 -16.13 -20.74 -4.79
N GLU A 103 -15.19 -19.80 -4.86
CA GLU A 103 -14.00 -19.86 -5.73
C GLU A 103 -12.82 -20.60 -5.10
N GLY A 104 -12.87 -20.89 -3.81
CA GLY A 104 -11.80 -21.62 -3.10
C GLY A 104 -11.52 -21.06 -1.71
N LEU A 105 -10.42 -21.51 -1.10
CA LEU A 105 -10.02 -21.10 0.24
C LEU A 105 -9.55 -19.63 0.24
N ARG A 106 -10.19 -18.82 1.05
CA ARG A 106 -9.79 -17.42 1.33
C ARG A 106 -9.37 -17.28 2.79
N HIS A 107 -8.60 -16.25 3.07
CA HIS A 107 -8.15 -15.90 4.41
C HIS A 107 -8.78 -14.59 4.86
N ALA A 108 -9.00 -14.46 6.17
CA ALA A 108 -9.48 -13.21 6.75
C ALA A 108 -8.74 -12.89 8.04
N VAL A 109 -8.58 -11.59 8.32
CA VAL A 109 -7.93 -11.07 9.53
C VAL A 109 -8.77 -9.94 10.10
N LEU A 110 -8.97 -9.95 11.41
CA LEU A 110 -9.59 -8.86 12.15
C LEU A 110 -8.53 -7.86 12.59
N PHE A 111 -8.73 -6.59 12.24
CA PHE A 111 -7.83 -5.48 12.60
C PHE A 111 -8.51 -4.47 13.51
N SER A 112 -7.72 -3.78 14.31
CA SER A 112 -8.17 -2.60 15.05
C SER A 112 -8.63 -1.50 14.08
N PHE A 113 -9.66 -0.76 14.46
CA PHE A 113 -10.14 0.37 13.66
C PHE A 113 -9.27 1.60 13.91
N ALA A 114 -8.78 2.22 12.83
CA ALA A 114 -8.07 3.49 12.86
C ALA A 114 -9.09 4.63 13.04
N LYS A 115 -9.05 5.30 14.20
CA LYS A 115 -9.93 6.43 14.51
C LYS A 115 -9.55 7.67 13.70
N GLY A 116 -10.53 8.52 13.42
CA GLY A 116 -10.37 9.74 12.62
C GLY A 116 -10.86 9.57 11.20
N ASP A 117 -10.54 10.54 10.35
CA ASP A 117 -11.01 10.63 8.98
C ASP A 117 -9.86 10.50 7.97
N LYS A 118 -10.20 10.09 6.75
CA LYS A 118 -9.30 10.09 5.60
C LYS A 118 -9.25 11.50 5.01
N ILE A 119 -8.14 12.21 5.18
CA ILE A 119 -7.99 13.59 4.72
C ILE A 119 -7.19 13.63 3.43
N ARG A 120 -7.87 13.87 2.31
CA ARG A 120 -7.22 13.96 1.00
C ARG A 120 -6.33 15.21 0.86
N PHE A 121 -6.82 16.37 1.31
CA PHE A 121 -6.10 17.64 1.27
C PHE A 121 -5.55 17.97 2.66
N MET A 122 -4.41 17.40 2.97
CA MET A 122 -3.76 17.56 4.27
C MET A 122 -3.08 18.93 4.38
N ASP A 123 -3.03 19.49 5.59
CA ASP A 123 -2.21 20.66 5.86
C ASP A 123 -0.73 20.29 6.10
N SER A 124 0.12 21.30 6.16
CA SER A 124 1.56 21.13 6.37
C SER A 124 1.90 20.48 7.72
N LYS A 125 1.08 20.75 8.76
CA LYS A 125 1.27 20.14 10.09
C LYS A 125 0.99 18.63 10.05
N THR A 126 -0.06 18.23 9.36
CA THR A 126 -0.40 16.82 9.14
C THR A 126 0.70 16.12 8.33
N CYS A 127 1.21 16.75 7.26
CA CYS A 127 2.33 16.22 6.49
C CYS A 127 3.58 16.01 7.35
N PHE A 128 3.91 16.94 8.24
CA PHE A 128 5.01 16.81 9.20
C PHE A 128 4.81 15.60 10.12
N SER A 129 3.61 15.44 10.69
CA SER A 129 3.28 14.32 11.59
C SER A 129 3.37 12.96 10.87
N ILE A 130 2.93 12.90 9.61
CA ILE A 130 3.08 11.69 8.77
C ILE A 130 4.56 11.36 8.55
N GLY A 131 5.38 12.36 8.22
CA GLY A 131 6.82 12.18 8.07
C GLY A 131 7.47 11.60 9.32
N MET A 132 7.12 12.12 10.50
CA MET A 132 7.59 11.58 11.78
C MET A 132 7.18 10.11 11.99
N LEU A 133 5.92 9.76 11.69
CA LEU A 133 5.43 8.40 11.89
C LEU A 133 6.13 7.40 10.95
N ILE A 134 6.28 7.76 9.67
CA ILE A 134 7.01 6.92 8.69
C ILE A 134 8.46 6.74 9.13
N ALA A 135 9.13 7.79 9.60
CA ALA A 135 10.50 7.68 10.10
C ALA A 135 10.64 6.77 11.32
N LYS A 136 9.65 6.79 12.23
CA LYS A 136 9.59 5.85 13.38
C LYS A 136 9.39 4.40 12.92
N ILE A 137 8.49 4.16 11.95
CA ILE A 137 8.32 2.84 11.33
C ILE A 137 9.64 2.39 10.73
N HIS A 138 10.30 3.21 9.92
CA HIS A 138 11.59 2.91 9.30
C HIS A 138 12.73 2.70 10.32
N THR A 139 12.69 3.36 11.46
CA THR A 139 13.65 3.11 12.55
C THR A 139 13.47 1.71 13.12
N THR A 140 12.23 1.26 13.24
CA THR A 140 11.90 -0.08 13.75
C THR A 140 12.22 -1.17 12.73
N THR A 141 12.03 -0.91 11.42
CA THR A 141 12.15 -1.89 10.34
C THR A 141 13.50 -1.89 9.61
N ALA A 142 14.37 -0.91 9.88
CA ALA A 142 15.69 -0.80 9.26
C ALA A 142 16.53 -2.07 9.51
N ASN A 143 17.18 -2.56 8.45
CA ASN A 143 18.00 -3.78 8.46
C ASN A 143 17.24 -5.05 8.88
N LYS A 144 15.91 -5.02 8.87
CA LYS A 144 15.06 -6.20 9.03
C LYS A 144 14.50 -6.63 7.68
N SER A 145 14.10 -7.87 7.60
CA SER A 145 13.43 -8.47 6.44
C SER A 145 12.29 -9.37 6.88
N ILE A 146 11.34 -9.59 5.98
CA ILE A 146 10.22 -10.52 6.09
C ILE A 146 10.22 -11.44 4.87
N ASP A 147 9.63 -12.61 4.98
CA ASP A 147 9.49 -13.54 3.85
C ASP A 147 8.34 -13.12 2.93
N ARG A 148 8.55 -11.95 2.29
CA ARG A 148 7.65 -11.36 1.30
C ARG A 148 8.47 -10.79 0.15
N ILE A 149 7.79 -10.10 -0.76
CA ILE A 149 8.39 -9.51 -1.95
C ILE A 149 9.61 -8.64 -1.62
N ASP A 150 10.68 -8.81 -2.42
CA ASP A 150 11.81 -7.88 -2.48
C ASP A 150 11.54 -6.85 -3.57
N TYR A 151 11.46 -5.58 -3.19
CA TYR A 151 11.28 -4.46 -4.11
C TYR A 151 12.62 -4.05 -4.71
N ASN A 152 12.88 -4.55 -5.91
CA ASN A 152 14.09 -4.34 -6.69
C ASN A 152 13.76 -4.07 -8.16
N VAL A 153 14.75 -3.97 -9.03
CA VAL A 153 14.57 -3.72 -10.48
C VAL A 153 13.64 -4.75 -11.12
N GLU A 154 13.74 -6.01 -10.74
CA GLU A 154 12.92 -7.09 -11.27
C GLU A 154 11.44 -6.88 -10.95
N THR A 155 11.14 -6.68 -9.67
CA THR A 155 9.78 -6.63 -9.15
C THR A 155 9.12 -5.26 -9.32
N LEU A 156 9.90 -4.17 -9.37
CA LEU A 156 9.38 -2.81 -9.57
C LEU A 156 9.24 -2.43 -11.04
N LEU A 157 10.05 -2.99 -11.94
CA LEU A 157 10.15 -2.52 -13.31
C LEU A 157 9.91 -3.61 -14.35
N ARG A 158 10.64 -4.73 -14.31
CA ARG A 158 10.60 -5.75 -15.35
C ARG A 158 9.30 -6.55 -15.33
N LEU A 159 8.97 -7.18 -14.22
CA LEU A 159 7.74 -7.98 -14.10
C LEU A 159 6.47 -7.15 -14.32
N PRO A 160 6.32 -5.92 -13.76
CA PRO A 160 5.19 -5.06 -14.05
C PRO A 160 4.98 -4.79 -15.55
N TYR A 161 6.06 -4.54 -16.29
CA TYR A 161 5.98 -4.35 -17.74
C TYR A 161 5.52 -5.63 -18.45
N GLU A 162 6.07 -6.80 -18.07
CA GLU A 162 5.65 -8.09 -18.64
C GLU A 162 4.16 -8.38 -18.37
N TYR A 163 3.65 -8.07 -17.17
CA TYR A 163 2.21 -8.21 -16.90
C TYR A 163 1.35 -7.26 -17.73
N ALA A 164 1.80 -6.02 -17.92
CA ALA A 164 1.08 -5.04 -18.73
C ALA A 164 0.97 -5.44 -20.21
N LYS A 165 1.95 -6.14 -20.76
CA LYS A 165 1.95 -6.68 -22.14
C LYS A 165 0.80 -7.66 -22.40
N ASN A 166 0.23 -8.29 -21.39
CA ASN A 166 -0.93 -9.15 -21.54
C ASN A 166 -2.22 -8.37 -21.90
N HIS A 167 -2.23 -7.05 -21.70
CA HIS A 167 -3.40 -6.20 -21.85
C HIS A 167 -3.19 -5.06 -22.86
N PHE A 168 -1.93 -4.64 -23.08
CA PHE A 168 -1.58 -3.52 -23.93
C PHE A 168 -0.56 -3.93 -24.99
N LEU A 169 -0.74 -3.43 -26.22
CA LEU A 169 0.23 -3.67 -27.29
C LEU A 169 1.56 -2.99 -26.99
N GLU A 170 2.68 -3.68 -27.20
CA GLU A 170 4.01 -3.09 -27.02
C GLU A 170 4.27 -1.89 -27.95
N SER A 171 3.53 -1.79 -29.06
CA SER A 171 3.61 -0.65 -30.00
C SER A 171 2.93 0.62 -29.48
N ASN A 172 2.12 0.56 -28.42
CA ASN A 172 1.52 1.74 -27.81
C ASN A 172 2.60 2.71 -27.31
N THR A 173 2.38 4.00 -27.55
CA THR A 173 3.31 5.06 -27.11
C THR A 173 3.59 5.00 -25.62
N GLU A 174 2.56 4.74 -24.82
CA GLU A 174 2.64 4.63 -23.36
C GLU A 174 3.47 3.40 -22.94
N MET A 175 3.29 2.27 -23.61
CA MET A 175 4.07 1.05 -23.33
C MET A 175 5.54 1.23 -23.73
N GLN A 176 5.82 1.90 -24.86
CA GLN A 176 7.19 2.26 -25.24
C GLN A 176 7.82 3.23 -24.23
N PHE A 177 7.07 4.20 -23.74
CA PHE A 177 7.52 5.10 -22.68
C PHE A 177 7.88 4.32 -21.41
N ILE A 178 7.00 3.45 -20.91
CA ILE A 178 7.24 2.62 -19.72
C ILE A 178 8.51 1.77 -19.91
N LYS A 179 8.67 1.12 -21.07
CA LYS A 179 9.85 0.30 -21.39
C LYS A 179 11.13 1.11 -21.32
N ASN A 180 11.13 2.29 -21.92
CA ASN A 180 12.31 3.18 -21.96
C ASN A 180 12.63 3.70 -20.53
N GLN A 181 11.63 4.10 -19.76
CA GLN A 181 11.84 4.57 -18.40
C GLN A 181 12.28 3.44 -17.46
N SER A 182 11.70 2.23 -17.60
CA SER A 182 12.18 1.06 -16.86
C SER A 182 13.66 0.81 -17.07
N LYS A 183 14.14 0.93 -18.31
CA LYS A 183 15.59 0.78 -18.62
C LYS A 183 16.44 1.86 -17.96
N LYS A 184 16.02 3.14 -18.02
CA LYS A 184 16.77 4.26 -17.42
C LYS A 184 16.80 4.15 -15.91
N ILE A 185 15.66 3.89 -15.27
CA ILE A 185 15.58 3.74 -13.80
C ILE A 185 16.41 2.52 -13.35
N SER A 186 16.38 1.41 -14.10
CA SER A 186 17.23 0.26 -13.82
C SER A 186 18.72 0.66 -13.79
N GLN A 187 19.19 1.41 -14.78
CA GLN A 187 20.58 1.90 -14.81
C GLN A 187 20.91 2.77 -13.58
N THR A 188 19.99 3.64 -13.16
CA THR A 188 20.17 4.41 -11.93
C THR A 188 20.30 3.48 -10.72
N PHE A 189 19.41 2.48 -10.59
CA PHE A 189 19.44 1.54 -9.46
C PHE A 189 20.69 0.66 -9.46
N ASP A 190 21.23 0.30 -10.63
CA ASP A 190 22.48 -0.46 -10.76
C ASP A 190 23.71 0.35 -10.33
N THR A 191 23.64 1.68 -10.35
CA THR A 191 24.73 2.60 -9.97
C THR A 191 24.64 3.12 -8.54
N ILE A 192 23.59 2.75 -7.78
CA ILE A 192 23.40 3.18 -6.40
C ILE A 192 24.54 2.62 -5.51
N ASP A 193 25.15 3.51 -4.73
CA ASP A 193 25.95 3.10 -3.59
C ASP A 193 25.05 2.68 -2.42
N TYR A 194 24.71 1.40 -2.38
CA TYR A 194 23.86 0.84 -1.34
C TYR A 194 24.44 0.92 0.09
N SER A 195 25.71 1.29 0.25
CA SER A 195 26.24 1.59 1.59
C SER A 195 25.67 2.90 2.17
N LYS A 196 25.14 3.76 1.30
CA LYS A 196 24.58 5.07 1.65
C LYS A 196 23.04 5.10 1.57
N VAL A 197 22.43 4.04 1.11
CA VAL A 197 20.97 3.91 0.96
C VAL A 197 20.46 2.79 1.86
N ARG A 198 19.63 3.14 2.82
CA ARG A 198 19.17 2.20 3.85
C ARG A 198 18.08 1.29 3.33
N LYS A 199 18.19 0.03 3.73
CA LYS A 199 17.21 -1.03 3.43
C LYS A 199 16.46 -1.45 4.69
N GLY A 200 15.29 -2.05 4.48
CA GLY A 200 14.45 -2.59 5.54
C GLY A 200 13.09 -2.98 4.99
N ILE A 201 12.12 -3.11 5.87
CA ILE A 201 10.74 -3.41 5.48
C ILE A 201 10.04 -2.07 5.23
N ILE A 202 9.39 -1.96 4.08
CA ILE A 202 8.64 -0.79 3.61
C ILE A 202 7.16 -1.12 3.47
N HIS A 203 6.32 -0.08 3.47
CA HIS A 203 4.88 -0.18 3.30
C HIS A 203 4.45 -0.18 1.83
N LEU A 204 5.07 0.67 1.03
CA LEU A 204 4.89 0.92 -0.41
C LEU A 204 3.48 1.36 -0.86
N ASP A 205 2.59 1.74 0.06
CA ASP A 205 1.25 2.28 -0.25
C ASP A 205 0.85 3.42 0.70
N ILE A 206 1.77 4.36 0.94
CA ILE A 206 1.61 5.48 1.88
C ILE A 206 0.87 6.65 1.23
N TRP A 207 -0.45 6.71 1.40
CA TRP A 207 -1.29 7.80 0.91
C TRP A 207 -2.52 8.03 1.79
N TYR A 208 -3.27 9.10 1.54
CA TYR A 208 -4.37 9.53 2.40
C TYR A 208 -5.46 8.47 2.62
N ASP A 209 -5.68 7.56 1.66
CA ASP A 209 -6.71 6.51 1.77
C ASP A 209 -6.30 5.35 2.69
N ASN A 210 -5.00 5.24 3.00
CA ASN A 210 -4.43 4.24 3.90
C ASN A 210 -3.96 4.82 5.24
N MET A 211 -4.53 5.95 5.63
CA MET A 211 -4.33 6.55 6.95
C MET A 211 -5.58 7.28 7.44
N SER A 212 -5.71 7.38 8.75
CA SER A 212 -6.72 8.21 9.41
C SER A 212 -6.06 9.28 10.26
N VAL A 213 -6.68 10.45 10.31
CA VAL A 213 -6.23 11.62 11.06
C VAL A 213 -7.34 12.04 12.01
N THR A 214 -7.05 12.11 13.31
CA THR A 214 -8.00 12.63 14.30
C THR A 214 -7.98 14.16 14.34
N ASP A 215 -8.98 14.77 14.97
CA ASP A 215 -9.03 16.22 15.22
C ASP A 215 -7.81 16.75 16.01
N LYS A 216 -7.13 15.85 16.74
CA LYS A 216 -5.88 16.16 17.45
C LYS A 216 -4.64 15.99 16.59
N ASN A 217 -4.80 15.72 15.29
CA ASN A 217 -3.71 15.43 14.36
C ASN A 217 -2.91 14.16 14.73
N GLU A 218 -3.57 13.17 15.34
CA GLU A 218 -3.00 11.84 15.57
C GLU A 218 -3.20 11.01 14.31
N ILE A 219 -2.10 10.50 13.75
CA ILE A 219 -2.10 9.73 12.51
C ILE A 219 -2.09 8.24 12.84
N THR A 220 -2.94 7.45 12.20
CA THR A 220 -2.88 5.99 12.23
C THR A 220 -2.76 5.46 10.79
N ILE A 221 -1.68 4.73 10.50
CA ILE A 221 -1.44 4.09 9.19
C ILE A 221 -2.02 2.67 9.21
N PHE A 222 -2.57 2.24 8.07
CA PHE A 222 -3.13 0.90 7.87
C PHE A 222 -2.94 0.43 6.42
N ASP A 223 -3.40 -0.81 6.15
CA ASP A 223 -3.30 -1.48 4.86
C ASP A 223 -1.85 -1.78 4.43
N PHE A 224 -1.19 -2.65 5.20
CA PHE A 224 0.16 -3.13 4.93
C PHE A 224 0.21 -4.27 3.88
N ASP A 225 -0.82 -4.41 3.03
CA ASP A 225 -0.90 -5.50 2.04
C ASP A 225 0.29 -5.50 1.05
N PHE A 226 0.87 -4.35 0.77
CA PHE A 226 2.07 -4.20 -0.06
C PHE A 226 3.38 -4.15 0.73
N CYS A 227 3.38 -4.42 2.03
CA CYS A 227 4.65 -4.43 2.77
C CYS A 227 5.61 -5.49 2.22
N GLY A 228 6.88 -5.15 2.18
CA GLY A 228 7.95 -6.02 1.67
C GLY A 228 9.32 -5.42 1.93
N ASN A 229 10.36 -6.05 1.43
CA ASN A 229 11.73 -5.60 1.62
C ASN A 229 12.14 -4.61 0.54
N GLY A 230 12.79 -3.51 0.90
CA GLY A 230 13.20 -2.51 -0.08
C GLY A 230 14.11 -1.43 0.49
N ILE A 231 14.39 -0.42 -0.33
CA ILE A 231 15.06 0.80 0.14
C ILE A 231 14.01 1.67 0.86
N LEU A 232 14.33 2.14 2.07
CA LEU A 232 13.37 2.87 2.91
C LEU A 232 12.87 4.16 2.25
N VAL A 233 13.68 4.79 1.42
CA VAL A 233 13.30 6.01 0.69
C VAL A 233 12.14 5.79 -0.29
N SER A 234 11.79 4.54 -0.64
CA SER A 234 10.62 4.24 -1.48
C SER A 234 9.31 4.69 -0.86
N ASP A 235 9.13 4.57 0.46
CA ASP A 235 7.93 5.08 1.14
C ASP A 235 7.90 6.61 1.16
N VAL A 236 9.05 7.24 1.30
CA VAL A 236 9.19 8.71 1.18
C VAL A 236 8.80 9.16 -0.24
N ALA A 237 9.32 8.47 -1.24
CA ALA A 237 9.01 8.72 -2.65
C ALA A 237 7.53 8.48 -2.95
N TYR A 238 6.93 7.43 -2.38
CA TYR A 238 5.51 7.15 -2.52
C TYR A 238 4.65 8.31 -2.02
N PHE A 239 4.91 8.80 -0.81
CA PHE A 239 4.15 9.93 -0.26
C PHE A 239 4.35 11.20 -1.09
N CYS A 240 5.59 11.54 -1.47
CA CYS A 240 5.89 12.72 -2.29
C CYS A 240 5.15 12.70 -3.64
N LYS A 241 5.14 11.54 -4.35
CA LYS A 241 4.44 11.43 -5.62
C LYS A 241 2.91 11.53 -5.50
N GLN A 242 2.34 11.00 -4.41
CA GLN A 242 0.91 11.09 -4.17
C GLN A 242 0.51 12.53 -3.83
N LEU A 243 1.29 13.20 -2.99
CA LEU A 243 1.09 14.60 -2.66
C LEU A 243 1.18 15.49 -3.91
N PHE A 244 2.19 15.27 -4.79
CA PHE A 244 2.34 15.96 -6.08
C PHE A 244 1.11 15.83 -6.97
N HIS A 245 0.50 14.62 -6.97
CA HIS A 245 -0.69 14.36 -7.76
C HIS A 245 -1.96 15.00 -7.19
N ILE A 246 -2.05 15.11 -5.85
CA ILE A 246 -3.22 15.68 -5.18
C ILE A 246 -3.19 17.21 -5.24
N GLU A 247 -2.02 17.82 -5.04
CA GLU A 247 -1.87 19.28 -5.01
C GLU A 247 -1.71 19.85 -6.43
N ALA A 248 -2.71 20.59 -6.86
CA ALA A 248 -2.67 21.27 -8.16
C ALA A 248 -1.68 22.45 -8.12
N ASP A 249 -1.65 23.21 -7.02
CA ASP A 249 -0.69 24.28 -6.79
C ASP A 249 0.67 23.72 -6.37
N LYS A 250 1.70 23.99 -7.16
CA LYS A 250 3.05 23.49 -6.91
C LYS A 250 3.76 24.22 -5.76
N ALA A 251 3.37 25.41 -5.41
CA ALA A 251 3.88 26.09 -4.21
C ALA A 251 3.36 25.39 -2.94
N GLU A 252 2.07 25.04 -2.91
CA GLU A 252 1.48 24.23 -1.83
C GLU A 252 2.10 22.83 -1.75
N TYR A 253 2.34 22.19 -2.89
CA TYR A 253 3.06 20.91 -2.95
C TYR A 253 4.44 21.01 -2.30
N GLU A 254 5.25 22.00 -2.70
CA GLU A 254 6.61 22.17 -2.15
C GLU A 254 6.58 22.44 -0.65
N LEU A 255 5.66 23.31 -0.20
CA LEU A 255 5.49 23.59 1.23
C LEU A 255 5.18 22.32 2.03
N LYS A 256 4.22 21.52 1.57
CA LYS A 256 3.80 20.29 2.25
C LYS A 256 4.86 19.19 2.18
N LYS A 257 5.53 19.04 1.04
CA LYS A 257 6.67 18.13 0.86
C LYS A 257 7.82 18.49 1.82
N ASP A 258 8.16 19.77 1.92
CA ASP A 258 9.20 20.25 2.83
C ASP A 258 8.85 19.92 4.29
N HIS A 259 7.60 20.15 4.71
CA HIS A 259 7.14 19.81 6.05
C HIS A 259 7.18 18.29 6.31
N PHE A 260 6.75 17.48 5.34
CA PHE A 260 6.85 16.03 5.43
C PHE A 260 8.30 15.57 5.59
N LEU A 261 9.21 16.07 4.75
CA LEU A 261 10.65 15.73 4.83
C LEU A 261 11.29 16.22 6.14
N LYS A 262 10.92 17.41 6.63
CA LYS A 262 11.34 17.90 7.95
C LYS A 262 10.82 17.00 9.07
N GLY A 263 9.56 16.57 9.01
CA GLY A 263 8.99 15.61 9.95
C GLY A 263 9.76 14.30 9.95
N TYR A 264 10.02 13.72 8.79
CA TYR A 264 10.83 12.51 8.65
C TYR A 264 12.24 12.71 9.23
N GLN A 265 12.93 13.78 8.84
CA GLN A 265 14.30 14.07 9.26
C GLN A 265 14.43 14.49 10.73
N SER A 266 13.35 14.87 11.40
CA SER A 266 13.34 15.10 12.85
C SER A 266 13.58 13.82 13.66
N ILE A 267 13.36 12.66 13.07
CA ILE A 267 13.56 11.32 13.65
C ILE A 267 14.74 10.59 12.99
N ARG A 268 14.86 10.68 11.66
CA ARG A 268 15.81 9.93 10.87
C ARG A 268 16.30 10.75 9.66
N THR A 269 17.56 11.18 9.68
CA THR A 269 18.16 11.95 8.57
C THR A 269 18.17 11.14 7.28
N LEU A 270 17.78 11.72 6.15
CA LEU A 270 17.99 11.17 4.82
C LEU A 270 19.41 11.50 4.35
N SER A 271 20.09 10.53 3.73
CA SER A 271 21.36 10.80 3.06
C SER A 271 21.15 11.62 1.78
N PRO A 272 22.17 12.32 1.27
CA PRO A 272 22.09 12.99 -0.03
C PRO A 272 21.72 12.02 -1.16
N GLU A 273 22.20 10.79 -1.09
CA GLU A 273 21.90 9.72 -2.05
C GLU A 273 20.42 9.31 -1.98
N GLU A 274 19.86 9.14 -0.78
CA GLU A 274 18.43 8.85 -0.60
C GLU A 274 17.56 9.97 -1.13
N ILE A 275 17.92 11.24 -0.88
CA ILE A 275 17.16 12.39 -1.39
C ILE A 275 17.15 12.41 -2.92
N LYS A 276 18.31 12.15 -3.56
CA LYS A 276 18.42 12.09 -5.02
C LYS A 276 17.61 10.98 -5.66
N LEU A 277 17.35 9.89 -4.91
CA LEU A 277 16.56 8.76 -5.42
C LEU A 277 15.05 8.96 -5.34
N ILE A 278 14.55 9.96 -4.65
CA ILE A 278 13.10 10.18 -4.50
C ILE A 278 12.39 10.24 -5.87
N PRO A 279 12.87 11.00 -6.87
CA PRO A 279 12.20 11.07 -8.17
C PRO A 279 12.11 9.72 -8.90
N GLU A 280 13.22 9.00 -8.99
CA GLU A 280 13.31 7.72 -9.70
C GLU A 280 12.56 6.61 -8.95
N ALA A 281 12.65 6.56 -7.63
CA ALA A 281 11.89 5.61 -6.82
C ALA A 281 10.38 5.83 -6.98
N ALA A 282 9.91 7.07 -7.03
CA ALA A 282 8.51 7.39 -7.32
C ALA A 282 8.09 6.91 -8.72
N ALA A 283 8.93 7.12 -9.72
CA ALA A 283 8.65 6.65 -11.09
C ALA A 283 8.61 5.10 -11.17
N ALA A 284 9.52 4.41 -10.48
CA ALA A 284 9.50 2.95 -10.37
C ALA A 284 8.20 2.45 -9.73
N ILE A 285 7.71 3.13 -8.71
CA ILE A 285 6.45 2.79 -8.04
C ILE A 285 5.25 2.96 -8.98
N TRP A 286 5.23 3.97 -9.87
CA TRP A 286 4.19 4.06 -10.89
C TRP A 286 4.18 2.85 -11.82
N ILE A 287 5.36 2.41 -12.27
CA ILE A 287 5.49 1.23 -13.12
C ILE A 287 5.03 -0.03 -12.38
N PHE A 288 5.42 -0.19 -11.12
CA PHE A 288 4.98 -1.29 -10.26
C PHE A 288 3.45 -1.41 -10.21
N TYR A 289 2.74 -0.30 -9.98
CA TYR A 289 1.28 -0.33 -9.87
C TYR A 289 0.55 -0.60 -11.19
N ILE A 290 1.14 -0.31 -12.35
CA ILE A 290 0.62 -0.78 -13.63
C ILE A 290 0.63 -2.32 -13.65
N GLY A 291 1.70 -2.94 -13.19
CA GLY A 291 1.79 -4.40 -13.07
C GLY A 291 0.79 -4.99 -12.08
N VAL A 292 0.59 -4.34 -10.92
CA VAL A 292 -0.42 -4.75 -9.94
C VAL A 292 -1.82 -4.75 -10.56
N GLN A 293 -2.19 -3.70 -11.26
CA GLN A 293 -3.48 -3.58 -11.94
C GLN A 293 -3.64 -4.65 -13.03
N SER A 294 -2.57 -4.96 -13.75
CA SER A 294 -2.56 -5.98 -14.80
C SER A 294 -2.73 -7.41 -14.28
N GLN A 295 -2.34 -7.67 -13.02
CA GLN A 295 -2.55 -8.97 -12.38
C GLN A 295 -3.95 -9.12 -11.77
N ARG A 296 -4.65 -8.02 -11.53
CA ARG A 296 -5.94 -7.98 -10.84
C ARG A 296 -7.08 -7.53 -11.75
N PHE A 297 -7.12 -8.15 -12.92
CA PHE A 297 -8.19 -7.98 -13.91
C PHE A 297 -9.61 -8.19 -13.31
N ASP A 298 -9.78 -9.13 -12.39
CA ASP A 298 -11.02 -9.46 -11.70
C ASP A 298 -11.50 -8.35 -10.73
N TRP A 299 -10.59 -7.48 -10.31
CA TRP A 299 -10.93 -6.38 -9.40
C TRP A 299 -11.64 -5.23 -10.12
N SER A 300 -11.06 -4.72 -11.20
CA SER A 300 -11.66 -3.67 -12.02
C SER A 300 -10.94 -3.54 -13.36
N ASN A 301 -11.62 -3.83 -14.45
CA ASN A 301 -11.05 -3.72 -15.79
C ASN A 301 -10.88 -2.28 -16.29
N ILE A 302 -11.38 -1.28 -15.56
CA ILE A 302 -11.19 0.13 -15.93
C ILE A 302 -9.70 0.52 -15.97
N PHE A 303 -8.88 -0.10 -15.12
CA PHE A 303 -7.43 0.10 -15.07
C PHE A 303 -6.69 -0.49 -16.27
N LEU A 304 -7.37 -1.32 -17.08
CA LEU A 304 -6.82 -2.00 -18.26
C LEU A 304 -7.32 -1.38 -19.56
N THR A 305 -7.78 -0.13 -19.53
CA THR A 305 -8.15 0.63 -20.72
C THR A 305 -6.99 1.52 -21.19
N GLU A 306 -6.87 1.73 -22.51
CA GLU A 306 -5.86 2.63 -23.08
C GLU A 306 -5.98 4.06 -22.53
N ASN A 307 -7.20 4.55 -22.32
CA ASN A 307 -7.43 5.86 -21.73
C ASN A 307 -6.88 5.97 -20.31
N TYR A 308 -7.04 4.91 -19.50
CA TYR A 308 -6.46 4.90 -18.16
C TYR A 308 -4.92 4.85 -18.22
N LEU A 309 -4.36 4.00 -19.07
CA LEU A 309 -2.90 3.92 -19.28
C LEU A 309 -2.33 5.28 -19.70
N LYS A 310 -2.97 5.97 -20.64
CA LYS A 310 -2.60 7.31 -21.11
C LYS A 310 -2.60 8.33 -19.98
N MET A 311 -3.68 8.37 -19.20
CA MET A 311 -3.80 9.26 -18.03
C MET A 311 -2.71 8.94 -17.01
N TYR A 312 -2.48 7.67 -16.74
CA TYR A 312 -1.52 7.22 -15.72
C TYR A 312 -0.07 7.54 -16.12
N VAL A 313 0.30 7.28 -17.37
CA VAL A 313 1.61 7.64 -17.93
C VAL A 313 1.80 9.15 -17.96
N GLY A 314 0.75 9.92 -18.32
CA GLY A 314 0.80 11.38 -18.28
C GLY A 314 1.13 11.95 -16.89
N ARG A 315 0.61 11.32 -15.82
CA ARG A 315 0.97 11.70 -14.44
C ARG A 315 2.45 11.43 -14.13
N MET A 316 2.96 10.28 -14.57
CA MET A 316 4.38 9.94 -14.43
C MET A 316 5.26 10.92 -15.21
N GLN A 317 4.90 11.28 -16.45
CA GLN A 317 5.61 12.27 -17.25
C GLN A 317 5.66 13.63 -16.55
N SER A 318 4.52 14.13 -16.07
CA SER A 318 4.47 15.41 -15.32
C SER A 318 5.35 15.40 -14.07
N TRP A 319 5.44 14.28 -13.36
CA TRP A 319 6.36 14.11 -12.23
C TRP A 319 7.83 14.17 -12.67
N MET A 320 8.16 13.49 -13.76
CA MET A 320 9.54 13.41 -14.27
C MET A 320 10.01 14.77 -14.80
N GLU A 321 9.14 15.48 -15.54
CA GLU A 321 9.39 16.83 -16.01
C GLU A 321 9.63 17.81 -14.85
N TYR A 322 8.80 17.73 -13.81
CA TYR A 322 8.92 18.57 -12.62
C TYR A 322 10.22 18.33 -11.84
N ASN A 323 10.76 17.13 -11.86
CA ASN A 323 11.98 16.76 -11.14
C ASN A 323 13.22 16.71 -12.06
N ASP A 324 13.16 17.26 -13.28
CA ASP A 324 14.27 17.37 -14.24
C ASP A 324 14.97 16.06 -14.60
N PHE A 325 14.24 14.93 -14.63
CA PHE A 325 14.82 13.66 -15.04
C PHE A 325 14.10 12.96 -16.22
N SER A 326 13.36 13.73 -16.98
CA SER A 326 12.65 13.30 -18.20
C SER A 326 13.59 12.92 -19.35
N GLY A 327 14.86 13.09 -19.22
CA GLY A 327 16.02 12.98 -20.10
C GLY A 327 16.09 12.06 -21.27
#